data_7250c769030d4812bfa083a7c6b0cfa9
#
_entry.id   7250c769030d4812bfa083a7c6b0cfa9
#
_cell.length_a   1.000
_cell.length_b   1.000
_cell.length_c   1.000
_cell.angle_alpha   90.00
_cell.angle_beta   90.00
_cell.angle_gamma   90.00
#
_symmetry.space_group_name_H-M   'P 1'
#
loop_
_entity.id
_entity.type
_entity.pdbx_description
1 polymer ?
#
loop_
_entity_poly.entity_id
_entity_poly.type
_entity_poly.pdbx_seq_one_letter_code
_entity_poly.pdbx_strand_id
1 'polypeptide(L)'
;RLEYSMFNLSVAPRYDFNSNLYATTLFYYALSNNNQRSFVPMTGTPTFYIDGVGASSNRAAAFNAKQESLFSDTKIDWTYRNKAHFLNLVGGFRFTNDNYVSTAQEGHNTGNDKTPNVSGSLNFSDVGGVDDTWRSFAYYANADYNYKYKYFVQGGLSMETTSRFGKDVDAGIKLAGVHWGLFPSVQ
;
A
#
# COMPACT_ATOMS: atom_id res chain seq x y z
N ARG A 1 23.76 8.23 6.09
CA ARG A 1 23.14 7.27 7.02
C ARG A 1 21.75 6.90 6.52
N LEU A 2 21.45 5.61 6.49
CA LEU A 2 20.16 5.05 6.15
C LEU A 2 19.64 4.30 7.39
N GLU A 3 18.40 4.61 7.79
CA GLU A 3 17.68 3.90 8.86
C GLU A 3 16.34 3.47 8.29
N TYR A 4 16.09 2.17 8.31
CA TYR A 4 14.83 1.59 7.92
C TYR A 4 14.28 0.76 9.07
N SER A 5 13.03 1.01 9.44
CA SER A 5 12.32 0.20 10.42
C SER A 5 10.97 -0.23 9.88
N MET A 6 10.59 -1.48 10.15
CA MET A 6 9.31 -2.03 9.73
C MET A 6 8.69 -2.83 10.88
N PHE A 7 7.41 -2.60 11.09
CA PHE A 7 6.58 -3.36 12.00
C PHE A 7 5.41 -3.97 11.23
N ASN A 8 5.18 -5.26 11.39
CA ASN A 8 4.08 -5.98 10.77
C ASN A 8 3.31 -6.75 11.85
N LEU A 9 1.99 -6.65 11.80
CA LEU A 9 1.08 -7.44 12.61
C LEU A 9 0.07 -8.13 11.69
N SER A 10 -0.10 -9.43 11.86
CA SER A 10 -1.10 -10.21 11.13
C SER A 10 -1.88 -11.09 12.10
N VAL A 11 -3.20 -11.06 11.99
CA VAL A 11 -4.11 -11.91 12.78
C VAL A 11 -5.15 -12.48 11.82
N ALA A 12 -5.38 -13.79 11.90
CA ALA A 12 -6.30 -14.49 11.02
C ALA A 12 -7.27 -15.40 11.81
N PRO A 13 -8.24 -14.82 12.55
CA PRO A 13 -9.25 -15.60 13.24
C PRO A 13 -10.14 -16.37 12.25
N ARG A 14 -10.52 -17.57 12.66
CA ARG A 14 -11.48 -18.42 11.97
C ARG A 14 -12.60 -18.82 12.93
N TYR A 15 -13.82 -18.79 12.43
CA TYR A 15 -14.99 -19.26 13.15
C TYR A 15 -15.72 -20.32 12.31
N ASP A 16 -15.83 -21.52 12.84
CA ASP A 16 -16.53 -22.65 12.22
C ASP A 16 -17.98 -22.69 12.74
N PHE A 17 -18.95 -22.38 11.86
CA PHE A 17 -20.38 -22.50 12.18
C PHE A 17 -20.81 -23.98 12.22
N ASN A 18 -20.27 -24.76 11.29
CA ASN A 18 -20.43 -26.19 11.21
C ASN A 18 -19.30 -26.81 10.33
N SER A 19 -19.33 -28.12 10.09
CA SER A 19 -18.32 -28.81 9.28
C SER A 19 -18.19 -28.32 7.83
N ASN A 20 -19.20 -27.61 7.31
CA ASN A 20 -19.29 -27.21 5.91
C ASN A 20 -19.30 -25.69 5.72
N LEU A 21 -19.40 -24.91 6.79
CA LEU A 21 -19.50 -23.45 6.75
C LEU A 21 -18.60 -22.83 7.80
N TYR A 22 -17.69 -21.99 7.37
CA TYR A 22 -16.83 -21.18 8.24
C TYR A 22 -16.58 -19.78 7.69
N ALA A 23 -16.25 -18.88 8.59
CA ALA A 23 -15.79 -17.55 8.26
C ALA A 23 -14.32 -17.38 8.68
N THR A 24 -13.59 -16.65 7.88
CA THR A 24 -12.20 -16.27 8.18
C THR A 24 -12.02 -14.78 7.94
N THR A 25 -11.35 -14.10 8.85
CA THR A 25 -10.93 -12.73 8.66
C THR A 25 -9.40 -12.70 8.72
N LEU A 26 -8.75 -12.16 7.70
CA LEU A 26 -7.35 -11.78 7.75
C LEU A 26 -7.28 -10.29 8.03
N PHE A 27 -6.64 -9.92 9.12
CA PHE A 27 -6.30 -8.55 9.43
C PHE A 27 -4.79 -8.40 9.37
N TYR A 28 -4.31 -7.39 8.64
CA TYR A 28 -2.90 -7.10 8.51
C TYR A 28 -2.66 -5.60 8.66
N TYR A 29 -1.70 -5.26 9.49
CA TYR A 29 -1.22 -3.88 9.66
C TYR A 29 0.29 -3.86 9.46
N ALA A 30 0.75 -2.92 8.65
CA ALA A 30 2.17 -2.66 8.42
C ALA A 30 2.48 -1.18 8.64
N LEU A 31 3.58 -0.93 9.31
CA LEU A 31 4.17 0.38 9.49
C LEU A 31 5.63 0.32 9.06
N SER A 32 6.02 1.16 8.11
CA SER A 32 7.42 1.32 7.74
C SER A 32 7.85 2.78 7.85
N ASN A 33 9.07 2.99 8.35
CA ASN A 33 9.72 4.27 8.39
C ASN A 33 11.06 4.16 7.65
N ASN A 34 11.34 5.12 6.80
CA ASN A 34 12.59 5.24 6.05
C ASN A 34 13.18 6.62 6.30
N ASN A 35 14.34 6.66 6.95
CA ASN A 35 15.05 7.90 7.25
C ASN A 35 16.41 7.85 6.57
N GLN A 36 16.65 8.76 5.66
CA GLN A 36 17.92 8.86 4.95
C GLN A 36 18.51 10.24 5.23
N ARG A 37 19.81 10.25 5.52
CA ARG A 37 20.59 11.47 5.68
C ARG A 37 21.89 11.32 4.93
N SER A 38 22.26 12.32 4.15
CA SER A 38 23.53 12.43 3.49
C SER A 38 24.18 13.77 3.78
N PHE A 39 25.49 13.78 3.85
CA PHE A 39 26.27 14.97 4.04
C PHE A 39 27.53 14.89 3.19
N VAL A 40 27.79 15.92 2.41
CA VAL A 40 29.02 16.13 1.65
C VAL A 40 29.81 17.22 2.35
N PRO A 41 30.96 16.92 2.96
CA PRO A 41 31.71 17.89 3.75
C PRO A 41 32.42 18.93 2.85
N MET A 42 32.76 20.05 3.45
CA MET A 42 33.59 21.09 2.87
C MET A 42 35.05 20.66 2.74
N THR A 43 35.52 19.91 3.76
CA THR A 43 36.90 19.43 3.82
C THR A 43 37.11 18.28 2.85
N GLY A 44 37.99 18.48 1.86
CA GLY A 44 38.33 17.46 0.85
C GLY A 44 37.39 17.43 -0.35
N THR A 45 36.38 18.30 -0.42
CA THR A 45 35.49 18.45 -1.55
C THR A 45 35.66 19.83 -2.19
N PRO A 46 35.81 19.92 -3.53
CA PRO A 46 35.87 21.23 -4.18
C PRO A 46 34.52 21.95 -4.07
N THR A 47 34.58 23.27 -3.94
CA THR A 47 33.37 24.09 -4.05
C THR A 47 32.74 23.92 -5.44
N PHE A 48 31.46 23.72 -5.48
CA PHE A 48 30.68 23.55 -6.69
C PHE A 48 29.57 24.60 -6.80
N TYR A 49 29.14 24.87 -8.01
CA TYR A 49 28.08 25.84 -8.28
C TYR A 49 26.76 25.13 -8.54
N ILE A 50 25.71 25.59 -7.86
CA ILE A 50 24.34 25.10 -8.03
C ILE A 50 23.47 26.25 -8.53
N ASP A 51 22.72 26.00 -9.59
CA ASP A 51 21.79 26.97 -10.14
C ASP A 51 20.72 27.34 -9.11
N GLY A 52 20.46 28.63 -8.97
CA GLY A 52 19.53 29.15 -7.96
C GLY A 52 20.07 29.24 -6.52
N VAL A 53 21.19 28.56 -6.18
CA VAL A 53 21.83 28.59 -4.86
C VAL A 53 23.15 29.36 -4.88
N GLY A 54 23.91 29.28 -5.96
CA GLY A 54 25.26 29.84 -6.09
C GLY A 54 26.34 28.86 -5.67
N ALA A 55 27.47 29.38 -5.14
CA ALA A 55 28.57 28.54 -4.69
C ALA A 55 28.21 27.75 -3.44
N SER A 56 28.40 26.44 -3.50
CA SER A 56 28.20 25.51 -2.40
C SER A 56 29.52 24.92 -1.94
N SER A 57 29.81 25.06 -0.65
CA SER A 57 30.99 24.47 -0.02
C SER A 57 30.71 23.12 0.63
N ASN A 58 29.50 22.88 1.07
CA ASN A 58 29.03 21.61 1.58
C ASN A 58 27.50 21.45 1.35
N ARG A 59 27.04 20.20 1.47
CA ARG A 59 25.64 19.84 1.18
C ARG A 59 25.12 18.87 2.25
N ALA A 60 23.96 19.16 2.79
CA ALA A 60 23.22 18.26 3.67
C ALA A 60 21.87 17.91 3.02
N ALA A 61 21.50 16.63 3.02
CA ALA A 61 20.18 16.21 2.57
C ALA A 61 19.55 15.26 3.57
N ALA A 62 18.24 15.38 3.71
CA ALA A 62 17.41 14.51 4.54
C ALA A 62 16.16 14.09 3.76
N PHE A 63 15.84 12.81 3.85
CA PHE A 63 14.59 12.23 3.36
C PHE A 63 13.98 11.42 4.48
N ASN A 64 12.71 11.68 4.76
CA ASN A 64 11.94 10.91 5.73
C ASN A 64 10.66 10.45 5.03
N ALA A 65 10.34 9.16 5.14
CA ALA A 65 9.10 8.61 4.65
C ALA A 65 8.49 7.67 5.69
N LYS A 66 7.17 7.76 5.83
CA LYS A 66 6.34 6.88 6.64
C LYS A 66 5.26 6.28 5.76
N GLN A 67 5.12 4.97 5.80
CA GLN A 67 4.02 4.28 5.17
C GLN A 67 3.28 3.43 6.19
N GLU A 68 1.97 3.59 6.22
CA GLU A 68 1.05 2.80 7.02
C GLU A 68 0.08 2.08 6.09
N SER A 69 -0.03 0.77 6.24
CA SER A 69 -0.94 -0.07 5.45
C SER A 69 -1.84 -0.86 6.38
N LEU A 70 -3.13 -0.72 6.19
CA LEU A 70 -4.17 -1.50 6.85
C LEU A 70 -4.89 -2.34 5.79
N PHE A 71 -4.91 -3.63 5.98
CA PHE A 71 -5.59 -4.57 5.12
C PHE A 71 -6.53 -5.47 5.93
N SER A 72 -7.73 -5.68 5.43
CA SER A 72 -8.68 -6.64 6.00
C SER A 72 -9.36 -7.41 4.88
N ASP A 73 -9.41 -8.73 5.01
CA ASP A 73 -10.11 -9.63 4.09
C ASP A 73 -10.98 -10.59 4.92
N THR A 74 -12.29 -10.40 4.85
CA THR A 74 -13.26 -11.26 5.55
C THR A 74 -14.03 -12.06 4.53
N LYS A 75 -14.02 -13.37 4.68
CA LYS A 75 -14.70 -14.29 3.77
C LYS A 75 -15.47 -15.36 4.50
N ILE A 76 -16.49 -15.85 3.83
CA ILE A 76 -17.29 -16.99 4.21
C ILE A 76 -17.05 -18.09 3.17
N ASP A 77 -16.72 -19.25 3.63
CA ASP A 77 -16.52 -20.47 2.84
C ASP A 77 -17.64 -21.45 3.16
N TRP A 78 -18.33 -21.93 2.13
CA TRP A 78 -19.33 -22.95 2.25
C TRP A 78 -19.06 -24.09 1.27
N THR A 79 -19.06 -25.33 1.78
CA THR A 79 -18.79 -26.54 1.00
C THR A 79 -19.98 -27.47 1.06
N TYR A 80 -20.44 -27.92 -0.11
CA TYR A 80 -21.42 -29.00 -0.23
C TYR A 80 -20.78 -30.19 -0.93
N ARG A 81 -20.97 -31.39 -0.36
CA ARG A 81 -20.43 -32.62 -0.93
C ARG A 81 -21.45 -33.74 -0.80
N ASN A 82 -21.65 -34.44 -1.91
CA ASN A 82 -22.32 -35.73 -1.94
C ASN A 82 -21.55 -36.72 -2.84
N LYS A 83 -22.13 -37.91 -3.15
CA LYS A 83 -21.47 -38.96 -3.95
C LYS A 83 -21.07 -38.50 -5.37
N ALA A 84 -21.78 -37.56 -5.97
CA ALA A 84 -21.59 -37.14 -7.34
C ALA A 84 -21.19 -35.66 -7.48
N HIS A 85 -21.53 -34.84 -6.50
CA HIS A 85 -21.37 -33.39 -6.60
C HIS A 85 -20.47 -32.87 -5.47
N PHE A 86 -19.55 -32.02 -5.85
CA PHE A 86 -18.79 -31.16 -4.94
C PHE A 86 -18.97 -29.71 -5.38
N LEU A 87 -19.37 -28.87 -4.46
CA LEU A 87 -19.50 -27.43 -4.68
C LEU A 87 -18.83 -26.70 -3.51
N ASN A 88 -17.93 -25.78 -3.82
CA ASN A 88 -17.35 -24.83 -2.88
C ASN A 88 -17.75 -23.41 -3.29
N LEU A 89 -18.33 -22.68 -2.39
CA LEU A 89 -18.68 -21.26 -2.56
C LEU A 89 -17.90 -20.42 -1.56
N VAL A 90 -17.25 -19.40 -2.06
CA VAL A 90 -16.54 -18.42 -1.25
C VAL A 90 -17.08 -17.04 -1.58
N GLY A 91 -17.51 -16.30 -0.57
CA GLY A 91 -17.89 -14.92 -0.71
C GLY A 91 -17.14 -14.05 0.30
N GLY A 92 -16.64 -12.92 -0.11
CA GLY A 92 -15.82 -12.10 0.77
C GLY A 92 -15.87 -10.60 0.47
N PHE A 93 -15.34 -9.89 1.45
CA PHE A 93 -15.15 -8.44 1.42
C PHE A 93 -13.71 -8.12 1.79
N ARG A 94 -13.05 -7.31 0.97
CA ARG A 94 -11.69 -6.82 1.18
C ARG A 94 -11.69 -5.30 1.32
N PHE A 95 -10.91 -4.84 2.26
CA PHE A 95 -10.64 -3.43 2.50
C PHE A 95 -9.14 -3.19 2.61
N THR A 96 -8.68 -2.13 1.96
CA THR A 96 -7.29 -1.66 2.08
C THR A 96 -7.30 -0.16 2.35
N ASN A 97 -6.46 0.29 3.27
CA ASN A 97 -6.18 1.70 3.50
C ASN A 97 -4.66 1.87 3.62
N ASP A 98 -4.10 2.61 2.68
CA ASP A 98 -2.68 2.95 2.65
C ASP A 98 -2.52 4.44 2.82
N ASN A 99 -1.59 4.82 3.69
CA ASN A 99 -1.19 6.19 3.93
C ASN A 99 0.32 6.31 3.75
N TYR A 100 0.75 7.22 2.89
CA TYR A 100 2.15 7.49 2.60
C TYR A 100 2.44 8.97 2.78
N VAL A 101 3.35 9.28 3.70
CA VAL A 101 3.83 10.64 3.92
C VAL A 101 5.33 10.65 3.75
N SER A 102 5.84 11.60 2.95
CA SER A 102 7.28 11.79 2.83
C SER A 102 7.64 13.26 2.79
N THR A 103 8.86 13.56 3.26
CA THR A 103 9.49 14.87 3.18
C THR A 103 10.92 14.70 2.71
N ALA A 104 11.32 15.54 1.76
CA ALA A 104 12.68 15.66 1.26
C ALA A 104 13.18 17.09 1.48
N GLN A 105 14.42 17.22 1.90
CA GLN A 105 15.06 18.51 2.10
C GLN A 105 16.51 18.42 1.70
N GLU A 106 16.97 19.43 0.96
CA GLU A 106 18.38 19.58 0.61
C GLU A 106 18.82 21.02 0.88
N GLY A 107 19.92 21.16 1.62
CA GLY A 107 20.46 22.44 1.97
C GLY A 107 21.97 22.50 1.83
N HIS A 108 22.51 23.70 1.71
CA HIS A 108 23.90 24.00 1.41
C HIS A 108 24.47 25.01 2.39
N ASN A 109 25.80 25.01 2.50
CA ASN A 109 26.55 26.00 3.27
C ASN A 109 26.20 25.99 4.75
N THR A 110 26.38 24.84 5.42
CA THR A 110 26.11 24.70 6.87
C THR A 110 27.12 25.46 7.75
N GLY A 111 28.08 26.15 7.16
CA GLY A 111 29.10 26.92 7.86
C GLY A 111 30.27 26.10 8.42
N ASN A 112 30.10 24.82 8.71
CA ASN A 112 31.17 23.91 9.13
C ASN A 112 30.75 22.43 8.95
N ASP A 113 31.75 21.54 8.98
CA ASP A 113 31.51 20.10 8.84
C ASP A 113 31.09 19.38 10.13
N LYS A 114 31.00 20.09 11.27
CA LYS A 114 30.61 19.52 12.56
C LYS A 114 29.09 19.45 12.75
N THR A 115 28.33 20.20 11.94
CA THR A 115 26.86 20.23 11.97
C THR A 115 26.26 19.68 10.68
N PRO A 116 26.28 18.36 10.45
CA PRO A 116 25.86 17.71 9.19
C PRO A 116 24.33 17.62 9.09
N ASN A 117 23.61 18.66 9.47
CA ASN A 117 22.15 18.70 9.45
C ASN A 117 21.65 19.77 8.47
N VAL A 118 20.57 19.46 7.77
CA VAL A 118 19.92 20.39 6.86
C VAL A 118 19.51 21.68 7.55
N SER A 119 19.08 21.63 8.82
CA SER A 119 18.70 22.79 9.61
C SER A 119 19.82 23.82 9.84
N GLY A 120 21.08 23.43 9.68
CA GLY A 120 22.24 24.33 9.75
C GLY A 120 22.59 25.00 8.42
N SER A 121 21.88 24.69 7.35
CA SER A 121 22.14 25.23 6.00
C SER A 121 21.70 26.69 5.88
N LEU A 122 22.48 27.50 5.18
CA LEU A 122 22.14 28.88 4.88
C LEU A 122 21.22 28.99 3.64
N ASN A 123 21.35 28.05 2.72
CA ASN A 123 20.61 28.02 1.46
C ASN A 123 19.96 26.65 1.27
N PHE A 124 18.78 26.61 0.67
CA PHE A 124 18.05 25.38 0.35
C PHE A 124 17.89 25.26 -1.16
N SER A 125 18.18 24.09 -1.72
CA SER A 125 18.00 23.80 -3.15
C SER A 125 16.74 23.01 -3.42
N ASP A 126 16.28 22.22 -2.46
CA ASP A 126 15.08 21.42 -2.60
C ASP A 126 14.36 21.28 -1.24
N VAL A 127 13.04 21.50 -1.29
CA VAL A 127 12.14 21.23 -0.17
C VAL A 127 10.86 20.71 -0.77
N GLY A 128 10.56 19.44 -0.52
CA GLY A 128 9.38 18.77 -1.08
C GLY A 128 8.82 17.73 -0.15
N GLY A 129 7.65 17.24 -0.52
CA GLY A 129 6.98 16.17 0.20
C GLY A 129 5.76 15.66 -0.53
N VAL A 130 5.31 14.49 -0.12
CA VAL A 130 4.08 13.86 -0.59
C VAL A 130 3.27 13.46 0.63
N ASP A 131 1.96 13.70 0.58
CA ASP A 131 0.97 13.18 1.51
C ASP A 131 -0.14 12.56 0.67
N ASP A 132 -0.17 11.22 0.62
CA ASP A 132 -1.10 10.47 -0.20
C ASP A 132 -1.79 9.39 0.63
N THR A 133 -3.11 9.37 0.58
CA THR A 133 -3.94 8.36 1.24
C THR A 133 -4.88 7.76 0.22
N TRP A 134 -4.82 6.43 0.08
CA TRP A 134 -5.78 5.74 -0.76
C TRP A 134 -6.46 4.58 -0.06
N ARG A 135 -7.69 4.34 -0.46
CA ARG A 135 -8.54 3.28 0.06
C ARG A 135 -9.11 2.47 -1.09
N SER A 136 -9.19 1.17 -0.90
CA SER A 136 -9.87 0.30 -1.84
C SER A 136 -10.81 -0.65 -1.11
N PHE A 137 -11.89 -1.00 -1.82
CA PHE A 137 -12.89 -1.96 -1.38
C PHE A 137 -13.13 -2.96 -2.49
N ALA A 138 -13.28 -4.22 -2.14
CA ALA A 138 -13.66 -5.26 -3.08
C ALA A 138 -14.68 -6.19 -2.42
N TYR A 139 -15.75 -6.50 -3.15
CA TYR A 139 -16.61 -7.66 -2.89
C TYR A 139 -16.28 -8.72 -3.91
N TYR A 140 -16.17 -9.95 -3.49
CA TYR A 140 -15.90 -11.06 -4.40
C TYR A 140 -16.68 -12.30 -4.04
N ALA A 141 -16.98 -13.09 -5.04
CA ALA A 141 -17.58 -14.40 -4.90
C ALA A 141 -16.93 -15.36 -5.90
N ASN A 142 -16.63 -16.57 -5.43
CA ASN A 142 -16.09 -17.65 -6.25
C ASN A 142 -16.91 -18.92 -6.03
N ALA A 143 -17.09 -19.71 -7.09
CA ALA A 143 -17.76 -20.98 -7.07
C ALA A 143 -16.91 -22.02 -7.80
N ASP A 144 -16.59 -23.11 -7.13
CA ASP A 144 -15.91 -24.26 -7.69
C ASP A 144 -16.86 -25.44 -7.68
N TYR A 145 -17.18 -25.95 -8.84
CA TYR A 145 -18.07 -27.09 -8.98
C TYR A 145 -17.38 -28.26 -9.66
N ASN A 146 -17.61 -29.44 -9.13
CA ASN A 146 -17.09 -30.69 -9.66
C ASN A 146 -18.19 -31.75 -9.68
N TYR A 147 -18.37 -32.39 -10.85
CA TYR A 147 -19.27 -33.53 -11.03
C TYR A 147 -18.50 -34.82 -11.25
N LYS A 148 -18.67 -35.78 -10.33
CA LYS A 148 -18.04 -37.10 -10.34
C LYS A 148 -16.52 -37.10 -10.53
N TYR A 149 -15.83 -36.01 -10.14
CA TYR A 149 -14.39 -35.81 -10.39
C TYR A 149 -13.96 -35.90 -11.85
N LYS A 150 -14.90 -35.65 -12.78
CA LYS A 150 -14.65 -35.69 -14.24
C LYS A 150 -14.87 -34.34 -14.89
N TYR A 151 -15.82 -33.57 -14.43
CA TYR A 151 -16.16 -32.27 -14.99
C TYR A 151 -15.96 -31.21 -13.90
N PHE A 152 -15.17 -30.19 -14.22
CA PHE A 152 -14.80 -29.12 -13.32
C PHE A 152 -15.20 -27.80 -13.98
N VAL A 153 -15.86 -26.95 -13.21
CA VAL A 153 -16.21 -25.60 -13.61
C VAL A 153 -15.89 -24.68 -12.45
N GLN A 154 -15.14 -23.63 -12.75
CA GLN A 154 -14.83 -22.58 -11.79
C GLN A 154 -15.34 -21.24 -12.31
N GLY A 155 -16.01 -20.48 -11.48
CA GLY A 155 -16.49 -19.14 -11.81
C GLY A 155 -16.21 -18.18 -10.66
N GLY A 156 -15.93 -16.94 -11.02
CA GLY A 156 -15.68 -15.90 -10.05
C GLY A 156 -16.22 -14.55 -10.52
N LEU A 157 -16.55 -13.72 -9.57
CA LEU A 157 -16.95 -12.34 -9.78
C LEU A 157 -16.32 -11.47 -8.71
N SER A 158 -15.62 -10.39 -9.10
CA SER A 158 -15.24 -9.34 -8.17
C SER A 158 -15.82 -8.00 -8.60
N MET A 159 -16.16 -7.20 -7.59
CA MET A 159 -16.61 -5.81 -7.75
C MET A 159 -15.72 -4.95 -6.88
N GLU A 160 -14.96 -4.05 -7.48
CA GLU A 160 -13.89 -3.31 -6.82
C GLU A 160 -14.01 -1.81 -7.05
N THR A 161 -13.63 -1.05 -6.03
CA THR A 161 -13.51 0.40 -6.12
C THR A 161 -12.28 0.90 -5.36
N THR A 162 -11.77 2.06 -5.75
CA THR A 162 -10.66 2.72 -5.08
C THR A 162 -10.85 4.23 -5.07
N SER A 163 -10.38 4.89 -4.01
CA SER A 163 -10.37 6.36 -3.92
C SER A 163 -9.52 7.03 -5.01
N ARG A 164 -8.68 6.27 -5.71
CA ARG A 164 -7.90 6.74 -6.87
C ARG A 164 -8.73 6.85 -8.15
N PHE A 165 -9.89 6.22 -8.20
CA PHE A 165 -10.85 6.48 -9.27
C PHE A 165 -11.41 7.88 -9.08
N GLY A 166 -11.05 8.81 -9.96
CA GLY A 166 -11.54 10.18 -9.93
C GLY A 166 -13.06 10.25 -10.06
N LYS A 167 -13.64 11.39 -9.65
CA LYS A 167 -15.09 11.63 -9.76
C LYS A 167 -15.61 11.61 -11.19
N ASP A 168 -14.71 11.77 -12.16
CA ASP A 168 -15.01 11.90 -13.59
C ASP A 168 -14.75 10.62 -14.38
N VAL A 169 -14.67 9.46 -13.71
CA VAL A 169 -14.55 8.16 -14.39
C VAL A 169 -15.90 7.77 -14.94
N ASP A 170 -16.05 7.75 -16.26
CA ASP A 170 -17.28 7.33 -16.97
C ASP A 170 -17.46 5.81 -17.07
N ALA A 171 -16.44 5.02 -16.66
CA ALA A 171 -16.46 3.56 -16.74
C ALA A 171 -16.86 2.91 -15.42
N GLY A 172 -17.56 1.77 -15.51
CA GLY A 172 -17.97 0.97 -14.36
C GLY A 172 -19.43 1.20 -13.93
N ILE A 173 -19.81 0.52 -12.85
CA ILE A 173 -21.17 0.62 -12.29
C ILE A 173 -21.16 1.68 -11.20
N LYS A 174 -22.06 2.65 -11.27
CA LYS A 174 -22.25 3.66 -10.22
C LYS A 174 -23.19 3.13 -9.16
N LEU A 175 -22.67 2.87 -7.96
CA LEU A 175 -23.47 2.43 -6.81
C LEU A 175 -23.13 3.31 -5.60
N ALA A 176 -24.19 3.85 -4.95
CA ALA A 176 -24.05 4.75 -3.79
C ALA A 176 -23.12 5.96 -4.02
N GLY A 177 -23.09 6.48 -5.26
CA GLY A 177 -22.25 7.63 -5.64
C GLY A 177 -20.78 7.30 -5.91
N VAL A 178 -20.41 6.02 -5.84
CA VAL A 178 -19.06 5.51 -6.09
C VAL A 178 -19.05 4.67 -7.37
N HIS A 179 -17.98 4.77 -8.15
CA HIS A 179 -17.75 3.95 -9.35
C HIS A 179 -17.09 2.63 -8.98
N TRP A 180 -17.65 1.52 -9.50
CA TRP A 180 -17.19 0.16 -9.25
C TRP A 180 -16.81 -0.50 -10.57
N GLY A 181 -15.65 -1.14 -10.60
CA GLY A 181 -15.25 -2.07 -11.65
C GLY A 181 -15.84 -3.46 -11.37
N LEU A 182 -16.32 -4.14 -12.42
CA LEU A 182 -16.82 -5.51 -12.35
C LEU A 182 -15.91 -6.43 -13.15
N PHE A 183 -15.43 -7.51 -12.53
CA PHE A 183 -14.44 -8.42 -13.08
C PHE A 183 -14.94 -9.87 -12.99
N PRO A 184 -15.64 -10.40 -14.01
CA PRO A 184 -16.02 -11.81 -14.07
C PRO A 184 -14.84 -12.67 -14.52
N SER A 185 -14.79 -13.92 -14.03
CA SER A 185 -13.83 -14.95 -14.45
C SER A 185 -14.53 -16.31 -14.57
N VAL A 186 -14.15 -17.09 -15.58
CA VAL A 186 -14.63 -18.46 -15.79
C VAL A 186 -13.45 -19.31 -16.27
N GLN A 187 -13.34 -20.51 -15.72
CA GLN A 187 -12.33 -21.51 -16.08
C GLN A 187 -12.94 -22.90 -16.18
#